data_36d8717a64a51d3cf68227806f0c8128
#
_entry.id   36d8717a64a51d3cf68227806f0c8128
#
_cell.length_a   1.000
_cell.length_b   1.000
_cell.length_c   1.000
_cell.angle_alpha   90.00
_cell.angle_beta   90.00
_cell.angle_gamma   90.00
#
_symmetry.space_group_name_H-M   'P 1'
#
loop_
_entity.id
_entity.type
_entity.pdbx_description
1 polymer ?
#
loop_
_entity_poly.entity_id
_entity_poly.type
_entity_poly.pdbx_seq_one_letter_code
_entity_poly.pdbx_strand_id
1 'polypeptide(L)' 'QSSLNSPYLNKQQACDYLGISNNTLDSWIQKGLPSIKIGKTIRFHIDAIDRWLNSCN' A
#
# COMPACT_ATOMS: atom_id res chain seq x y z
N GLN A 1 -15.26 -0.24 -6.44
CA GLN A 1 -14.77 -0.15 -6.63
C GLN A 1 -14.08 0.25 -7.58
N SER A 2 -13.86 0.68 -8.19
CA SER A 2 -13.21 1.00 -9.08
C SER A 2 -12.82 2.27 -9.16
N SER A 3 -12.09 2.89 -8.44
CA SER A 3 -11.79 4.14 -8.53
C SER A 3 -10.72 4.30 -9.45
N LEU A 4 -10.90 4.39 -10.63
CA LEU A 4 -9.94 4.43 -11.63
C LEU A 4 -9.01 5.57 -11.52
N ASN A 5 -9.45 6.71 -11.06
CA ASN A 5 -8.61 7.87 -11.02
C ASN A 5 -8.06 8.18 -9.66
N SER A 6 -8.23 7.29 -8.73
CA SER A 6 -7.79 7.51 -7.37
C SER A 6 -6.40 6.94 -7.14
N PRO A 7 -5.48 7.66 -6.52
CA PRO A 7 -4.18 7.11 -6.21
C PRO A 7 -4.20 6.23 -4.98
N TYR A 8 -5.35 6.09 -4.34
CA TYR A 8 -5.43 5.31 -3.12
C TYR A 8 -5.80 3.87 -3.42
N LEU A 9 -5.17 2.97 -2.70
CA LEU A 9 -5.41 1.54 -2.86
C LEU A 9 -5.84 0.96 -1.53
N ASN A 10 -6.73 -0.02 -1.55
CA ASN A 10 -7.03 -0.73 -0.32
C ASN A 10 -5.98 -1.84 -0.16
N LYS A 11 -6.09 -2.61 0.91
CA LYS A 11 -5.08 -3.61 1.21
C LYS A 11 -4.94 -4.63 0.08
N GLN A 12 -6.06 -5.08 -0.44
CA GLN A 12 -6.04 -6.06 -1.51
C GLN A 12 -5.41 -5.48 -2.78
N GLN A 13 -5.78 -4.27 -3.12
CA GLN A 13 -5.24 -3.61 -4.30
C GLN A 13 -3.74 -3.37 -4.15
N ALA A 14 -3.29 -3.03 -2.95
CA ALA A 14 -1.87 -2.83 -2.72
C ALA A 14 -1.10 -4.14 -2.93
N CYS A 15 -1.66 -5.26 -2.48
CA CYS A 15 -1.04 -6.55 -2.70
C CYS A 15 -0.92 -6.85 -4.19
N ASP A 16 -1.98 -6.58 -4.93
CA ASP A 16 -1.96 -6.79 -6.36
C ASP A 16 -0.96 -5.88 -7.06
N TYR A 17 -0.93 -4.64 -6.63
CA TYR A 17 -0.03 -3.66 -7.22
C TYR A 17 1.43 -4.07 -7.03
N LEU A 18 1.74 -4.58 -5.86
CA LEU A 18 3.09 -4.97 -5.51
C LEU A 18 3.42 -6.42 -5.87
N GLY A 19 2.40 -7.21 -6.16
CA GLY A 19 2.60 -8.61 -6.47
C GLY A 19 3.01 -9.43 -5.25
N ILE A 20 2.44 -9.11 -4.10
CA ILE A 20 2.79 -9.80 -2.86
C ILE A 20 1.54 -10.29 -2.17
N SER A 21 1.71 -11.14 -1.17
CA SER A 21 0.59 -11.65 -0.42
C SER A 21 0.26 -10.72 0.74
N ASN A 22 -0.88 -10.95 1.38
CA ASN A 22 -1.27 -10.16 2.54
C ASN A 22 -0.24 -10.23 3.66
N ASN A 23 0.28 -11.42 3.89
CA ASN A 23 1.28 -11.58 4.94
C ASN A 23 2.54 -10.79 4.65
N THR A 24 2.95 -10.79 3.41
CA THR A 24 4.12 -10.02 3.01
C THR A 24 3.85 -8.53 3.14
N LEU A 25 2.65 -8.11 2.77
CA LEU A 25 2.29 -6.70 2.91
C LEU A 25 2.36 -6.26 4.37
N ASP A 26 1.86 -7.08 5.28
CA ASP A 26 1.92 -6.76 6.71
C ASP A 26 3.38 -6.62 7.17
N SER A 27 4.24 -7.50 6.70
CA SER A 27 5.65 -7.39 7.03
C SER A 27 6.24 -6.09 6.54
N TRP A 28 5.89 -5.71 5.33
CA TRP A 28 6.42 -4.46 4.77
C TRP A 28 5.92 -3.24 5.55
N ILE A 29 4.68 -3.29 6.01
CA ILE A 29 4.15 -2.20 6.82
C ILE A 29 4.98 -2.05 8.09
N GLN A 30 5.37 -3.16 8.68
CA GLN A 30 6.20 -3.11 9.87
C GLN A 30 7.60 -2.60 9.57
N LYS A 31 8.05 -2.76 8.34
CA LYS A 31 9.34 -2.26 7.96
C LYS A 31 9.34 -0.77 7.65
N GLY A 32 8.17 -0.19 7.55
CA GLY A 32 8.09 1.23 7.28
C GLY A 32 7.28 1.61 6.07
N LEU A 33 6.62 0.66 5.45
CA LEU A 33 5.81 0.98 4.27
C LEU A 33 4.73 1.99 4.65
N PRO A 34 4.61 3.08 3.91
CA PRO A 34 3.63 4.10 4.23
C PRO A 34 2.20 3.59 4.04
N SER A 35 1.39 3.82 5.02
CA SER A 35 -0.02 3.46 4.94
C SER A 35 -0.83 4.53 5.66
N ILE A 36 -2.09 4.66 5.27
CA ILE A 36 -2.97 5.65 5.85
C ILE A 36 -4.11 4.92 6.53
N LYS A 37 -4.27 5.13 7.83
CA LYS A 37 -5.36 4.52 8.53
C LYS A 37 -6.40 5.56 8.86
N ILE A 38 -7.61 5.32 8.46
CA ILE A 38 -8.70 6.24 8.74
C ILE A 38 -9.80 5.42 9.40
N GLY A 39 -9.95 5.56 10.70
CA GLY A 39 -10.90 4.77 11.44
C GLY A 39 -10.57 3.30 11.32
N LYS A 40 -11.49 2.53 10.76
CA LYS A 40 -11.27 1.11 10.57
C LYS A 40 -10.76 0.79 9.19
N THR A 41 -10.54 1.80 8.38
CA THR A 41 -10.16 1.59 6.99
C THR A 41 -8.68 1.89 6.81
N ILE A 42 -8.02 1.08 6.01
CA ILE A 42 -6.62 1.34 5.70
C ILE A 42 -6.50 1.56 4.21
N ARG A 43 -5.70 2.51 3.82
CA ARG A 43 -5.47 2.84 2.42
C ARG A 43 -3.98 3.05 2.21
N PHE A 44 -3.56 2.87 0.97
CA PHE A 44 -2.18 3.07 0.59
C PHE A 44 -2.14 4.05 -0.57
N HIS A 45 -1.11 4.85 -0.64
CA HIS A 45 -0.96 5.83 -1.70
C HIS A 45 0.12 5.35 -2.65
N ILE A 46 -0.19 5.30 -3.93
CA ILE A 46 0.73 4.76 -4.92
C ILE A 46 2.06 5.49 -4.90
N ASP A 47 2.02 6.80 -4.91
CA ASP A 47 3.25 7.60 -4.90
C ASP A 47 4.09 7.33 -3.66
N ALA A 48 3.44 7.20 -2.52
CA ALA A 48 4.16 6.93 -1.28
C ALA A 48 4.83 5.56 -1.34
N ILE A 49 4.13 4.58 -1.89
CA ILE A 49 4.69 3.24 -2.02
C ILE A 49 5.91 3.28 -2.95
N ASP A 50 5.78 3.95 -4.07
CA ASP A 50 6.88 4.02 -5.02
C ASP A 50 8.09 4.72 -4.40
N ARG A 51 7.86 5.78 -3.67
CA ARG A 51 8.95 6.48 -3.01
C ARG A 51 9.64 5.59 -1.99
N TRP A 52 8.84 4.87 -1.24
CA TRP A 52 9.40 3.98 -0.23
C TRP A 52 10.25 2.90 -0.87
N LEU A 53 9.77 2.33 -1.98
CA LEU A 53 10.52 1.30 -2.67
C LEU A 53 11.83 1.84 -3.22
N ASN A 54 11.80 3.03 -3.75
CA ASN A 54 13.02 3.63 -4.27
C ASN A 54 14.01 3.95 -3.17
N SER A 55 13.48 4.37 -2.04
CA SER A 55 14.33 4.75 -0.94
C SER A 55 14.88 3.55 -0.20
N CYS A 56 14.17 2.45 -0.25
CA CYS A 56 14.51 1.28 0.49
C CYS A 56 15.59 0.48 -0.16
N ASN A 57 15.93 0.79 -1.34
CA ASN A 57 16.91 0.04 -2.01
C ASN A 57 18.23 0.16 -1.42
#